data_90377866703b6f49c44acf72ad1b8736
#
_entry.id   90377866703b6f49c44acf72ad1b8736
#
_cell.length_a   1.000
_cell.length_b   1.000
_cell.length_c   1.000
_cell.angle_alpha   90.00
_cell.angle_beta   90.00
_cell.angle_gamma   90.00
#
_symmetry.space_group_name_H-M   'P 1'
#
loop_
_entity.id
_entity.type
_entity.pdbx_description
1 polymer ?
#
loop_
_entity_poly.entity_id
_entity_poly.type
_entity_poly.pdbx_seq_one_letter_code
_entity_poly.pdbx_strand_id
1 'polypeptide(L)'
;VLQQNLPEIVELNVGGYSFTTTLSTLQKCPVSMLSAMFSGRHSVAMDKNGRYFIDRDGTMFHYVLNFLRQSELPPLNDCAKVYHEAQFYNIQPLIEALELMKPIAGEKFRQNFLSHVPHYEENLNILLEKAQQVAAVHPDRVSRLRVCIYKEEGSSNSYENSIPPLMPGEWNPFKYRQSHRCDVHVTFGPWNVGPGVYDLLDCIKHDLSHKGYDIDSQCIGVCDQEVVDQFVCKRPYELRFRWW
;
A
#
# COMPACT_ATOMS: atom_id res chain seq x y z
N VAL A 1 44.31 -12.74 8.07
CA VAL A 1 43.40 -11.76 7.41
C VAL A 1 43.96 -10.39 7.78
N LEU A 2 44.56 -9.66 6.81
CA LEU A 2 45.04 -8.31 7.03
C LEU A 2 43.84 -7.40 7.29
N GLN A 3 43.75 -6.91 8.48
CA GLN A 3 42.75 -5.93 8.88
C GLN A 3 43.06 -4.61 8.20
N GLN A 4 42.22 -4.15 7.26
CA GLN A 4 42.43 -2.86 6.61
C GLN A 4 42.22 -1.75 7.64
N ASN A 5 43.22 -0.87 7.75
CA ASN A 5 43.13 0.31 8.60
C ASN A 5 42.27 1.35 7.88
N LEU A 6 41.00 1.43 8.24
CA LEU A 6 40.04 2.36 7.65
C LEU A 6 40.24 3.78 8.23
N PRO A 7 40.11 4.84 7.39
CA PRO A 7 40.23 6.21 7.87
C PRO A 7 39.10 6.58 8.83
N GLU A 8 39.34 7.48 9.77
CA GLU A 8 38.35 7.99 10.70
C GLU A 8 37.24 8.76 9.97
N ILE A 9 37.60 9.55 8.95
CA ILE A 9 36.65 10.25 8.07
C ILE A 9 36.52 9.43 6.80
N VAL A 10 35.29 9.07 6.48
CA VAL A 10 34.93 8.21 5.36
C VAL A 10 34.16 9.01 4.32
N GLU A 11 34.66 8.98 3.09
CA GLU A 11 33.95 9.55 1.94
C GLU A 11 33.20 8.45 1.18
N LEU A 12 31.92 8.70 0.94
CA LEU A 12 31.00 7.78 0.27
C LEU A 12 30.51 8.40 -1.05
N ASN A 13 30.29 7.53 -2.02
CA ASN A 13 29.53 7.80 -3.21
C ASN A 13 28.32 6.84 -3.21
N VAL A 14 27.12 7.35 -2.91
CA VAL A 14 25.89 6.55 -2.91
C VAL A 14 25.07 6.95 -4.12
N GLY A 15 25.01 6.09 -5.13
CA GLY A 15 24.27 6.34 -6.37
C GLY A 15 24.63 7.66 -7.07
N GLY A 16 25.88 8.09 -6.99
CA GLY A 16 26.35 9.36 -7.57
C GLY A 16 26.35 10.55 -6.60
N TYR A 17 25.72 10.44 -5.43
CA TYR A 17 25.70 11.48 -4.40
C TYR A 17 26.89 11.30 -3.44
N SER A 18 27.55 12.41 -3.13
CA SER A 18 28.72 12.42 -2.24
C SER A 18 28.31 12.67 -0.80
N PHE A 19 28.82 11.84 0.11
CA PHE A 19 28.63 11.99 1.54
C PHE A 19 29.95 11.87 2.29
N THR A 20 30.10 12.65 3.35
CA THR A 20 31.23 12.55 4.27
C THR A 20 30.72 12.30 5.67
N THR A 21 31.26 11.29 6.34
CA THR A 21 30.88 10.92 7.70
C THR A 21 32.05 10.30 8.43
N THR A 22 31.85 9.95 9.70
CA THR A 22 32.88 9.24 10.47
C THR A 22 32.66 7.73 10.43
N LEU A 23 33.75 6.99 10.58
CA LEU A 23 33.72 5.53 10.70
C LEU A 23 32.81 5.10 11.87
N SER A 24 32.88 5.81 13.01
CA SER A 24 32.04 5.53 14.18
C SER A 24 30.54 5.69 13.90
N THR A 25 30.16 6.66 13.04
CA THR A 25 28.75 6.83 12.60
C THR A 25 28.28 5.62 11.79
N LEU A 26 29.09 5.14 10.85
CA LEU A 26 28.74 3.98 10.03
C LEU A 26 28.66 2.67 10.82
N GLN A 27 29.42 2.59 11.91
CA GLN A 27 29.46 1.43 12.80
C GLN A 27 28.48 1.51 13.99
N LYS A 28 27.68 2.56 14.10
CA LYS A 28 26.78 2.80 15.24
C LYS A 28 25.77 1.66 15.44
N CYS A 29 25.34 0.99 14.38
CA CYS A 29 24.49 -0.18 14.41
C CYS A 29 25.33 -1.43 14.08
N PRO A 30 25.79 -2.22 15.05
CA PRO A 30 26.80 -3.28 14.84
C PRO A 30 26.34 -4.38 13.87
N VAL A 31 25.04 -4.65 13.77
CA VAL A 31 24.47 -5.70 12.91
C VAL A 31 24.12 -5.16 11.51
N SER A 32 24.29 -3.86 11.28
CA SER A 32 23.98 -3.25 9.98
C SER A 32 24.97 -3.64 8.90
N MET A 33 24.51 -3.56 7.65
CA MET A 33 25.35 -3.73 6.44
C MET A 33 26.50 -2.71 6.43
N LEU A 34 26.23 -1.45 6.83
CA LEU A 34 27.26 -0.42 6.90
C LEU A 34 28.37 -0.79 7.90
N SER A 35 28.01 -1.28 9.06
CA SER A 35 28.98 -1.74 10.07
C SER A 35 29.82 -2.91 9.55
N ALA A 36 29.19 -3.85 8.82
CA ALA A 36 29.88 -4.98 8.22
C ALA A 36 30.87 -4.52 7.11
N MET A 37 30.43 -3.64 6.21
CA MET A 37 31.24 -3.07 5.13
C MET A 37 32.50 -2.36 5.66
N PHE A 38 32.33 -1.57 6.71
CA PHE A 38 33.39 -0.78 7.32
C PHE A 38 34.05 -1.45 8.55
N SER A 39 33.95 -2.78 8.65
CA SER A 39 34.63 -3.55 9.72
C SER A 39 36.12 -3.80 9.45
N GLY A 40 36.62 -3.44 8.28
CA GLY A 40 37.99 -3.79 7.83
C GLY A 40 38.19 -5.25 7.40
N ARG A 41 37.10 -6.05 7.42
CA ARG A 41 37.14 -7.48 7.03
C ARG A 41 36.82 -7.72 5.56
N HIS A 42 36.19 -6.74 4.90
CA HIS A 42 35.74 -6.82 3.52
C HIS A 42 36.41 -5.72 2.69
N SER A 43 36.75 -6.04 1.43
CA SER A 43 37.12 -5.01 0.48
C SER A 43 35.84 -4.36 -0.07
N VAL A 44 35.71 -3.07 0.04
CA VAL A 44 34.60 -2.29 -0.50
C VAL A 44 35.06 -1.64 -1.81
N ALA A 45 34.18 -1.69 -2.83
CA ALA A 45 34.47 -1.04 -4.10
C ALA A 45 34.63 0.48 -3.93
N MET A 46 35.57 1.08 -4.66
CA MET A 46 35.75 2.51 -4.66
C MET A 46 35.51 3.08 -6.06
N ASP A 47 35.03 4.31 -6.11
CA ASP A 47 34.94 5.06 -7.37
C ASP A 47 36.32 5.61 -7.81
N LYS A 48 36.36 6.25 -8.99
CA LYS A 48 37.58 6.85 -9.56
C LYS A 48 38.21 7.95 -8.69
N ASN A 49 37.47 8.48 -7.73
CA ASN A 49 37.93 9.52 -6.81
C ASN A 49 38.36 8.95 -5.45
N GLY A 50 38.38 7.62 -5.29
CA GLY A 50 38.74 6.95 -4.03
C GLY A 50 37.65 6.95 -2.97
N ARG A 51 36.42 7.26 -3.33
CA ARG A 51 35.27 7.21 -2.40
C ARG A 51 34.66 5.81 -2.41
N TYR A 52 34.23 5.32 -1.26
CA TYR A 52 33.53 4.03 -1.16
C TYR A 52 32.19 4.10 -1.88
N PHE A 53 31.97 3.19 -2.83
CA PHE A 53 30.79 3.20 -3.68
C PHE A 53 29.69 2.26 -3.14
N ILE A 54 28.48 2.78 -3.09
CA ILE A 54 27.27 2.02 -2.73
C ILE A 54 26.23 2.28 -3.83
N ASP A 55 25.78 1.20 -4.49
CA ASP A 55 24.79 1.28 -5.56
C ASP A 55 23.35 1.31 -4.98
N ARG A 56 23.00 2.46 -4.41
CA ARG A 56 21.68 2.73 -3.82
C ARG A 56 21.25 4.17 -4.09
N ASP A 57 19.98 4.48 -3.82
CA ASP A 57 19.41 5.82 -3.98
C ASP A 57 20.04 6.82 -2.98
N GLY A 58 20.98 7.63 -3.48
CA GLY A 58 21.62 8.66 -2.66
C GLY A 58 20.67 9.75 -2.18
N THR A 59 19.51 9.94 -2.84
CA THR A 59 18.54 10.96 -2.41
C THR A 59 17.91 10.64 -1.07
N MET A 60 17.85 9.37 -0.68
CA MET A 60 17.32 8.93 0.60
C MET A 60 18.41 8.68 1.65
N PHE A 61 19.66 8.52 1.25
CA PHE A 61 20.74 8.13 2.15
C PHE A 61 21.06 9.20 3.20
N HIS A 62 20.80 10.46 2.95
CA HIS A 62 21.00 11.52 3.96
C HIS A 62 20.11 11.32 5.20
N TYR A 63 18.88 10.79 5.04
CA TYR A 63 18.02 10.46 6.18
C TYR A 63 18.59 9.29 6.99
N VAL A 64 19.17 8.30 6.31
CA VAL A 64 19.87 7.19 6.98
C VAL A 64 21.04 7.73 7.83
N LEU A 65 21.85 8.63 7.26
CA LEU A 65 22.95 9.26 8.00
C LEU A 65 22.48 10.13 9.16
N ASN A 66 21.41 10.91 8.98
CA ASN A 66 20.85 11.75 10.04
C ASN A 66 20.33 10.88 11.19
N PHE A 67 19.69 9.77 10.89
CA PHE A 67 19.29 8.82 11.92
C PHE A 67 20.51 8.22 12.66
N LEU A 68 21.52 7.80 11.95
CA LEU A 68 22.75 7.27 12.56
C LEU A 68 23.46 8.33 13.43
N ARG A 69 23.44 9.61 13.05
CA ARG A 69 24.04 10.69 13.81
C ARG A 69 23.28 11.04 15.08
N GLN A 70 21.99 11.25 14.96
CA GLN A 70 21.18 11.89 16.01
C GLN A 70 19.78 11.30 16.20
N SER A 71 19.50 10.14 15.59
CA SER A 71 18.19 9.47 15.64
C SER A 71 17.03 10.31 15.05
N GLU A 72 17.33 11.20 14.11
CA GLU A 72 16.34 11.99 13.40
C GLU A 72 15.58 11.13 12.40
N LEU A 73 14.23 11.21 12.41
CA LEU A 73 13.37 10.48 11.50
C LEU A 73 13.04 11.34 10.26
N PRO A 74 12.79 10.70 9.10
CA PRO A 74 12.41 11.41 7.88
C PRO A 74 10.99 12.00 7.98
N PRO A 75 10.65 12.98 7.13
CA PRO A 75 9.29 13.46 6.99
C PRO A 75 8.35 12.35 6.47
N LEU A 76 7.05 12.46 6.77
CA LEU A 76 6.06 11.43 6.46
C LEU A 76 6.04 11.00 4.98
N ASN A 77 6.26 11.95 4.06
CA ASN A 77 6.24 11.68 2.61
C ASN A 77 7.40 10.79 2.13
N ASP A 78 8.52 10.77 2.85
CA ASP A 78 9.70 10.00 2.49
C ASP A 78 9.84 8.70 3.30
N CYS A 79 8.98 8.50 4.31
CA CYS A 79 9.03 7.33 5.22
C CYS A 79 9.11 6.00 4.47
N ALA A 80 8.28 5.79 3.45
CA ALA A 80 8.26 4.53 2.71
C ALA A 80 9.58 4.28 1.97
N LYS A 81 10.15 5.30 1.34
CA LYS A 81 11.43 5.18 0.62
C LYS A 81 12.57 4.93 1.60
N VAL A 82 12.61 5.69 2.71
CA VAL A 82 13.63 5.52 3.75
C VAL A 82 13.49 4.17 4.46
N TYR A 83 12.27 3.64 4.60
CA TYR A 83 12.03 2.31 5.15
C TYR A 83 12.69 1.21 4.30
N HIS A 84 12.59 1.29 2.96
CA HIS A 84 13.28 0.36 2.06
C HIS A 84 14.80 0.48 2.17
N GLU A 85 15.34 1.70 2.30
CA GLU A 85 16.78 1.88 2.54
C GLU A 85 17.21 1.33 3.91
N ALA A 86 16.42 1.58 4.96
CA ALA A 86 16.68 1.04 6.29
C ALA A 86 16.72 -0.49 6.31
N GLN A 87 15.82 -1.14 5.58
CA GLN A 87 15.81 -2.60 5.40
C GLN A 87 17.05 -3.08 4.64
N PHE A 88 17.42 -2.40 3.54
CA PHE A 88 18.60 -2.75 2.76
C PHE A 88 19.88 -2.66 3.60
N TYR A 89 20.05 -1.57 4.36
CA TYR A 89 21.21 -1.42 5.26
C TYR A 89 21.09 -2.22 6.56
N ASN A 90 19.95 -2.87 6.81
CA ASN A 90 19.64 -3.61 8.03
C ASN A 90 19.87 -2.76 9.30
N ILE A 91 19.33 -1.54 9.30
CA ILE A 91 19.39 -0.63 10.45
C ILE A 91 18.16 -0.84 11.31
N GLN A 92 18.18 -1.88 12.14
CA GLN A 92 17.03 -2.34 12.91
C GLN A 92 16.35 -1.23 13.74
N PRO A 93 17.07 -0.35 14.46
CA PRO A 93 16.43 0.74 15.21
C PRO A 93 15.67 1.74 14.32
N LEU A 94 16.14 1.98 13.09
CA LEU A 94 15.43 2.85 12.14
C LEU A 94 14.19 2.14 11.58
N ILE A 95 14.30 0.86 11.26
CA ILE A 95 13.19 0.04 10.80
C ILE A 95 12.06 0.07 11.83
N GLU A 96 12.36 -0.24 13.11
CA GLU A 96 11.39 -0.25 14.21
C GLU A 96 10.73 1.12 14.42
N ALA A 97 11.51 2.20 14.37
CA ALA A 97 10.98 3.55 14.50
C ALA A 97 10.05 3.94 13.33
N LEU A 98 10.40 3.57 12.10
CA LEU A 98 9.58 3.84 10.92
C LEU A 98 8.29 2.99 10.91
N GLU A 99 8.33 1.76 11.42
CA GLU A 99 7.17 0.88 11.54
C GLU A 99 6.06 1.45 12.44
N LEU A 100 6.40 2.32 13.37
CA LEU A 100 5.44 3.03 14.22
C LEU A 100 4.85 4.27 13.53
N MET A 101 5.44 4.73 12.42
CA MET A 101 4.93 5.89 11.70
C MET A 101 3.70 5.55 10.86
N LYS A 102 2.71 6.45 10.86
CA LYS A 102 1.40 6.23 10.21
C LYS A 102 1.48 5.65 8.78
N PRO A 103 2.34 6.13 7.86
CA PRO A 103 2.40 5.58 6.51
C PRO A 103 2.74 4.08 6.47
N ILE A 104 3.69 3.64 7.29
CA ILE A 104 4.14 2.25 7.34
C ILE A 104 3.18 1.39 8.16
N ALA A 105 2.79 1.87 9.35
CA ALA A 105 1.84 1.16 10.21
C ALA A 105 0.49 0.95 9.51
N GLY A 106 -0.05 1.99 8.87
CA GLY A 106 -1.31 1.93 8.15
C GLY A 106 -1.27 0.94 7.00
N GLU A 107 -0.19 0.92 6.22
CA GLU A 107 -0.02 -0.05 5.14
C GLU A 107 0.09 -1.48 5.66
N LYS A 108 0.80 -1.72 6.76
CA LYS A 108 0.84 -3.05 7.40
C LYS A 108 -0.53 -3.52 7.87
N PHE A 109 -1.32 -2.64 8.49
CA PHE A 109 -2.69 -2.96 8.90
C PHE A 109 -3.58 -3.27 7.69
N ARG A 110 -3.46 -2.48 6.62
CA ARG A 110 -4.19 -2.70 5.37
C ARG A 110 -3.83 -4.04 4.74
N GLN A 111 -2.55 -4.37 4.62
CA GLN A 111 -2.09 -5.65 4.06
C GLN A 111 -2.55 -6.84 4.92
N ASN A 112 -2.48 -6.71 6.24
CA ASN A 112 -3.00 -7.74 7.14
C ASN A 112 -4.51 -7.94 6.94
N PHE A 113 -5.29 -6.88 6.78
CA PHE A 113 -6.72 -6.99 6.47
C PHE A 113 -6.95 -7.69 5.12
N LEU A 114 -6.28 -7.24 4.06
CA LEU A 114 -6.46 -7.79 2.71
C LEU A 114 -6.07 -9.27 2.62
N SER A 115 -5.14 -9.73 3.46
CA SER A 115 -4.80 -11.16 3.53
C SER A 115 -5.96 -12.05 3.97
N HIS A 116 -6.99 -11.48 4.59
CA HIS A 116 -8.22 -12.20 4.99
C HIS A 116 -9.33 -12.11 3.94
N VAL A 117 -9.16 -11.32 2.87
CA VAL A 117 -10.13 -11.18 1.78
C VAL A 117 -9.74 -12.14 0.65
N PRO A 118 -10.52 -13.21 0.40
CA PRO A 118 -10.17 -14.20 -0.61
C PRO A 118 -10.07 -13.57 -2.00
N HIS A 119 -9.04 -13.97 -2.75
CA HIS A 119 -8.85 -13.60 -4.16
C HIS A 119 -8.84 -12.08 -4.43
N TYR A 120 -8.43 -11.26 -3.44
CA TYR A 120 -8.49 -9.81 -3.56
C TYR A 120 -7.78 -9.28 -4.81
N GLU A 121 -6.51 -9.65 -5.02
CA GLU A 121 -5.71 -9.20 -6.16
C GLU A 121 -6.24 -9.69 -7.50
N GLU A 122 -6.71 -10.94 -7.55
CA GLU A 122 -7.32 -11.52 -8.76
C GLU A 122 -8.58 -10.75 -9.14
N ASN A 123 -9.46 -10.51 -8.17
CA ASN A 123 -10.69 -9.75 -8.36
C ASN A 123 -10.42 -8.29 -8.75
N LEU A 124 -9.36 -7.67 -8.21
CA LEU A 124 -8.94 -6.33 -8.57
C LEU A 124 -8.49 -6.26 -10.06
N ASN A 125 -7.75 -7.27 -10.51
CA ASN A 125 -7.32 -7.36 -11.90
C ASN A 125 -8.51 -7.61 -12.86
N ILE A 126 -9.44 -8.51 -12.49
CA ILE A 126 -10.68 -8.73 -13.25
C ILE A 126 -11.49 -7.43 -13.35
N LEU A 127 -11.56 -6.66 -12.26
CA LEU A 127 -12.25 -5.37 -12.24
C LEU A 127 -11.63 -4.38 -13.24
N LEU A 128 -10.31 -4.30 -13.31
CA LEU A 128 -9.60 -3.44 -14.29
C LEU A 128 -9.82 -3.88 -15.72
N GLU A 129 -9.72 -5.18 -16.00
CA GLU A 129 -9.98 -5.72 -17.34
C GLU A 129 -11.41 -5.41 -17.79
N LYS A 130 -12.39 -5.60 -16.92
CA LYS A 130 -13.79 -5.27 -17.20
C LYS A 130 -13.99 -3.77 -17.44
N ALA A 131 -13.33 -2.90 -16.67
CA ALA A 131 -13.40 -1.46 -16.87
C ALA A 131 -12.87 -1.05 -18.25
N GLN A 132 -11.75 -1.64 -18.68
CA GLN A 132 -11.16 -1.42 -20.01
C GLN A 132 -12.04 -1.97 -21.14
N GLN A 133 -12.63 -3.16 -20.95
CA GLN A 133 -13.57 -3.75 -21.93
C GLN A 133 -14.80 -2.85 -22.13
N VAL A 134 -15.38 -2.32 -21.05
CA VAL A 134 -16.51 -1.38 -21.14
C VAL A 134 -16.11 -0.11 -21.87
N ALA A 135 -14.93 0.46 -21.55
CA ALA A 135 -14.42 1.65 -22.24
C ALA A 135 -14.15 1.43 -23.73
N ALA A 136 -13.72 0.22 -24.11
CA ALA A 136 -13.46 -0.12 -25.52
C ALA A 136 -14.75 -0.24 -26.36
N VAL A 137 -15.83 -0.73 -25.75
CA VAL A 137 -17.14 -0.89 -26.44
C VAL A 137 -17.94 0.41 -26.42
N HIS A 138 -17.91 1.12 -25.30
CA HIS A 138 -18.58 2.39 -25.08
C HIS A 138 -17.52 3.43 -24.71
N PRO A 139 -17.04 4.25 -25.67
CA PRO A 139 -15.97 5.22 -25.44
C PRO A 139 -16.45 6.42 -24.61
N ASP A 140 -17.22 6.14 -23.57
CA ASP A 140 -17.64 7.13 -22.59
C ASP A 140 -16.47 7.51 -21.69
N ARG A 141 -16.50 8.75 -21.20
CA ARG A 141 -15.51 9.22 -20.22
C ARG A 141 -15.47 8.37 -18.95
N VAL A 142 -16.54 7.65 -18.64
CA VAL A 142 -16.71 6.92 -17.38
C VAL A 142 -17.18 5.49 -17.64
N SER A 143 -16.39 4.50 -17.24
CA SER A 143 -16.85 3.11 -17.13
C SER A 143 -17.52 2.87 -15.79
N ARG A 144 -18.73 2.30 -15.79
CA ARG A 144 -19.49 1.96 -14.60
C ARG A 144 -19.51 0.45 -14.41
N LEU A 145 -18.98 -0.02 -13.30
CA LEU A 145 -18.95 -1.44 -12.97
C LEU A 145 -19.73 -1.70 -11.67
N ARG A 146 -20.50 -2.78 -11.67
CA ARG A 146 -21.21 -3.23 -10.47
C ARG A 146 -20.37 -4.28 -9.77
N VAL A 147 -20.12 -4.07 -8.49
CA VAL A 147 -19.40 -5.00 -7.63
C VAL A 147 -20.28 -5.42 -6.47
N CYS A 148 -20.24 -6.69 -6.13
CA CYS A 148 -20.81 -7.19 -4.90
C CYS A 148 -19.72 -7.32 -3.87
N ILE A 149 -19.94 -6.75 -2.68
CA ILE A 149 -19.01 -6.85 -1.57
C ILE A 149 -19.77 -7.35 -0.38
N TYR A 150 -19.34 -8.47 0.20
CA TYR A 150 -20.03 -9.03 1.36
C TYR A 150 -19.07 -9.64 2.37
N LYS A 151 -19.47 -9.51 3.63
CA LYS A 151 -18.80 -10.05 4.80
C LYS A 151 -19.69 -11.12 5.39
N GLU A 152 -19.12 -12.25 5.82
CA GLU A 152 -19.87 -13.24 6.59
C GLU A 152 -20.34 -12.62 7.92
N GLU A 153 -21.62 -12.72 8.21
CA GLU A 153 -22.16 -12.25 9.48
C GLU A 153 -21.74 -13.24 10.58
N GLY A 154 -20.77 -12.83 11.37
CA GLY A 154 -20.64 -13.37 12.73
C GLY A 154 -21.89 -12.96 13.52
N SER A 155 -22.41 -13.85 14.34
CA SER A 155 -23.67 -13.76 15.10
C SER A 155 -23.81 -12.57 16.08
N SER A 156 -23.36 -11.37 15.74
CA SER A 156 -23.52 -10.15 16.52
C SER A 156 -24.19 -9.03 15.70
N ASN A 157 -25.41 -8.81 16.04
CA ASN A 157 -26.44 -7.93 15.49
C ASN A 157 -26.17 -6.41 15.46
N SER A 158 -24.96 -5.90 15.29
CA SER A 158 -24.75 -4.47 15.52
C SER A 158 -24.42 -3.61 14.29
N TYR A 159 -24.33 -4.16 13.08
CA TYR A 159 -23.97 -3.39 11.87
C TYR A 159 -25.11 -3.22 10.85
N GLU A 160 -26.29 -3.74 11.09
CA GLU A 160 -27.42 -3.57 10.18
C GLU A 160 -27.93 -2.12 10.04
N ASN A 161 -27.58 -1.23 10.96
CA ASN A 161 -28.11 0.13 10.99
C ASN A 161 -27.20 1.22 10.41
N SER A 162 -26.01 0.90 9.95
CA SER A 162 -25.16 1.88 9.26
C SER A 162 -25.32 1.82 7.74
N ILE A 163 -26.57 2.00 7.28
CA ILE A 163 -26.77 2.53 5.93
C ILE A 163 -26.17 3.93 5.96
N PRO A 164 -25.19 4.27 5.12
CA PRO A 164 -24.73 5.64 5.07
C PRO A 164 -25.94 6.52 4.77
N PRO A 165 -26.03 7.70 5.39
CA PRO A 165 -27.10 8.63 5.05
C PRO A 165 -26.98 8.92 3.56
N LEU A 166 -27.98 8.46 2.82
CA LEU A 166 -28.12 8.75 1.41
C LEU A 166 -28.26 10.26 1.26
N MET A 167 -27.51 10.84 0.32
CA MET A 167 -27.69 12.26 0.00
C MET A 167 -29.17 12.50 -0.33
N PRO A 168 -29.81 13.51 0.26
CA PRO A 168 -31.22 13.79 -0.01
C PRO A 168 -31.42 14.02 -1.52
N GLY A 169 -32.19 13.18 -2.17
CA GLY A 169 -32.63 13.34 -3.57
C GLY A 169 -32.14 12.31 -4.58
N GLU A 170 -31.13 11.49 -4.29
CA GLU A 170 -30.58 10.58 -5.30
C GLU A 170 -31.08 9.13 -5.25
N TRP A 171 -31.72 8.70 -4.19
CA TRP A 171 -32.11 7.30 -4.05
C TRP A 171 -33.60 7.10 -3.87
N ASN A 172 -34.18 6.27 -4.74
CA ASN A 172 -35.56 5.81 -4.62
C ASN A 172 -35.57 4.27 -4.50
N PRO A 173 -35.82 3.71 -3.30
CA PRO A 173 -35.83 2.26 -3.06
C PRO A 173 -36.86 1.53 -3.92
N PHE A 174 -37.97 2.17 -4.28
CA PHE A 174 -38.99 1.57 -5.13
C PHE A 174 -38.60 1.50 -6.61
N LYS A 175 -37.83 2.47 -7.09
CA LYS A 175 -37.32 2.46 -8.47
C LYS A 175 -36.25 1.37 -8.68
N TYR A 176 -35.47 1.07 -7.65
CA TYR A 176 -34.45 0.02 -7.66
C TYR A 176 -35.06 -1.39 -7.62
N ARG A 177 -36.11 -1.64 -6.84
CA ARG A 177 -36.77 -2.96 -6.77
C ARG A 177 -37.32 -3.44 -8.12
N GLN A 178 -37.69 -2.54 -9.03
CA GLN A 178 -38.28 -2.89 -10.32
C GLN A 178 -37.25 -3.10 -11.44
N SER A 179 -36.05 -2.52 -11.35
CA SER A 179 -35.04 -2.54 -12.40
C SER A 179 -33.71 -3.18 -11.99
N HIS A 180 -33.62 -3.69 -10.75
CA HIS A 180 -32.39 -4.25 -10.25
C HIS A 180 -32.09 -5.61 -10.89
N ARG A 181 -31.20 -5.63 -11.86
CA ARG A 181 -30.51 -6.84 -12.31
C ARG A 181 -29.26 -6.99 -11.47
N CYS A 182 -29.13 -8.14 -10.80
CA CYS A 182 -27.92 -8.49 -10.07
C CYS A 182 -26.79 -8.91 -11.04
N ASP A 183 -26.63 -8.20 -12.15
CA ASP A 183 -25.52 -8.36 -13.09
C ASP A 183 -24.26 -7.77 -12.44
N VAL A 184 -23.64 -8.56 -11.57
CA VAL A 184 -22.42 -8.21 -10.89
C VAL A 184 -21.23 -8.56 -11.79
N HIS A 185 -20.33 -7.60 -11.99
CA HIS A 185 -19.13 -7.82 -12.79
C HIS A 185 -18.03 -8.52 -11.99
N VAL A 186 -17.93 -8.21 -10.70
CA VAL A 186 -16.93 -8.77 -9.78
C VAL A 186 -17.50 -8.88 -8.38
N THR A 187 -17.12 -9.93 -7.66
CA THR A 187 -17.51 -10.16 -6.26
C THR A 187 -16.27 -10.17 -5.37
N PHE A 188 -16.32 -9.43 -4.25
CA PHE A 188 -15.30 -9.46 -3.21
C PHE A 188 -15.89 -10.07 -1.93
N GLY A 189 -15.18 -11.02 -1.36
CA GLY A 189 -15.60 -11.78 -0.19
C GLY A 189 -16.03 -13.21 -0.52
N PRO A 190 -16.56 -13.96 0.47
CA PRO A 190 -16.81 -13.53 1.85
C PRO A 190 -15.53 -13.47 2.70
N TRP A 191 -15.54 -12.62 3.72
CA TRP A 191 -14.57 -12.67 4.82
C TRP A 191 -15.29 -12.47 6.14
N ASN A 192 -14.73 -12.94 7.26
CA ASN A 192 -15.39 -12.96 8.57
C ASN A 192 -14.65 -12.18 9.66
N VAL A 193 -13.42 -11.75 9.41
CA VAL A 193 -12.56 -11.10 10.39
C VAL A 193 -12.15 -9.71 9.92
N GLY A 194 -12.03 -8.76 10.85
CA GLY A 194 -11.47 -7.44 10.58
C GLY A 194 -12.50 -6.40 10.11
N PRO A 195 -12.04 -5.40 9.35
CA PRO A 195 -12.81 -4.23 8.92
C PRO A 195 -14.07 -4.55 8.11
N GLY A 196 -14.90 -3.53 7.91
CA GLY A 196 -16.18 -3.62 7.23
C GLY A 196 -16.08 -3.49 5.71
N VAL A 197 -17.26 -3.49 5.07
CA VAL A 197 -17.40 -3.37 3.61
C VAL A 197 -16.84 -2.04 3.08
N TYR A 198 -17.02 -0.95 3.81
CA TYR A 198 -16.51 0.37 3.42
C TYR A 198 -14.99 0.44 3.49
N ASP A 199 -14.38 -0.22 4.46
CA ASP A 199 -12.92 -0.30 4.57
C ASP A 199 -12.32 -1.05 3.37
N LEU A 200 -13.03 -2.10 2.87
CA LEU A 200 -12.61 -2.80 1.67
C LEU A 200 -12.78 -1.92 0.41
N LEU A 201 -13.87 -1.17 0.30
CA LEU A 201 -14.04 -0.20 -0.80
C LEU A 201 -12.94 0.84 -0.80
N ASP A 202 -12.54 1.33 0.36
CA ASP A 202 -11.44 2.29 0.48
C ASP A 202 -10.09 1.65 0.12
N CYS A 203 -9.86 0.37 0.45
CA CYS A 203 -8.69 -0.37 -0.02
C CYS A 203 -8.69 -0.50 -1.54
N ILE A 204 -9.82 -0.86 -2.17
CA ILE A 204 -9.95 -0.95 -3.63
C ILE A 204 -9.63 0.40 -4.28
N LYS A 205 -10.21 1.50 -3.78
CA LYS A 205 -9.93 2.85 -4.29
C LYS A 205 -8.47 3.23 -4.13
N HIS A 206 -7.88 2.95 -2.97
CA HIS A 206 -6.48 3.22 -2.68
C HIS A 206 -5.57 2.51 -3.69
N ASP A 207 -5.74 1.20 -3.89
CA ASP A 207 -4.89 0.41 -4.79
C ASP A 207 -5.03 0.82 -6.25
N LEU A 208 -6.26 1.13 -6.67
CA LEU A 208 -6.51 1.59 -8.03
C LEU A 208 -5.99 3.03 -8.25
N SER A 209 -6.07 3.90 -7.25
CA SER A 209 -5.47 5.25 -7.30
C SER A 209 -3.95 5.19 -7.39
N HIS A 210 -3.29 4.25 -6.70
CA HIS A 210 -1.85 4.03 -6.82
C HIS A 210 -1.44 3.52 -8.22
N LYS A 211 -2.35 2.83 -8.91
CA LYS A 211 -2.19 2.44 -10.32
C LYS A 211 -2.53 3.59 -11.31
N GLY A 212 -2.88 4.78 -10.79
CA GLY A 212 -3.17 5.99 -11.58
C GLY A 212 -4.63 6.14 -12.02
N TYR A 213 -5.55 5.30 -11.52
CA TYR A 213 -6.97 5.41 -11.87
C TYR A 213 -7.72 6.38 -10.94
N ASP A 214 -8.54 7.25 -11.52
CA ASP A 214 -9.51 8.07 -10.77
C ASP A 214 -10.81 7.30 -10.61
N ILE A 215 -11.15 6.95 -9.37
CA ILE A 215 -12.28 6.08 -9.07
C ILE A 215 -13.17 6.67 -7.99
N ASP A 216 -14.47 6.63 -8.27
CA ASP A 216 -15.52 6.90 -7.32
C ASP A 216 -16.36 5.64 -7.06
N SER A 217 -17.00 5.56 -5.90
CA SER A 217 -17.85 4.45 -5.52
C SER A 217 -19.17 4.94 -4.94
N GLN A 218 -20.26 4.29 -5.35
CA GLN A 218 -21.60 4.58 -4.85
C GLN A 218 -22.33 3.28 -4.51
N CYS A 219 -22.97 3.25 -3.34
CA CYS A 219 -23.93 2.18 -3.04
C CYS A 219 -25.18 2.36 -3.93
N ILE A 220 -25.53 1.33 -4.70
CA ILE A 220 -26.65 1.40 -5.64
C ILE A 220 -27.91 0.67 -5.17
N GLY A 221 -27.94 0.17 -3.95
CA GLY A 221 -29.14 -0.41 -3.35
C GLY A 221 -28.88 -1.57 -2.40
N VAL A 222 -29.94 -2.26 -2.06
CA VAL A 222 -29.94 -3.52 -1.31
C VAL A 222 -30.65 -4.55 -2.18
N CYS A 223 -30.06 -5.71 -2.35
CA CYS A 223 -30.63 -6.81 -3.08
C CYS A 223 -30.81 -8.01 -2.15
N ASP A 224 -32.01 -8.56 -2.12
CA ASP A 224 -32.35 -9.74 -1.31
C ASP A 224 -32.30 -11.04 -2.13
N GLN A 225 -31.88 -10.99 -3.40
CA GLN A 225 -31.81 -12.16 -4.26
C GLN A 225 -30.51 -12.95 -4.00
N GLU A 226 -30.63 -14.27 -3.97
CA GLU A 226 -29.49 -15.17 -4.01
C GLU A 226 -28.73 -15.00 -5.33
N VAL A 227 -27.43 -14.77 -5.24
CA VAL A 227 -26.59 -14.50 -6.42
C VAL A 227 -25.87 -15.75 -6.90
N VAL A 228 -25.33 -16.56 -6.00
CA VAL A 228 -24.68 -17.88 -6.29
C VAL A 228 -24.57 -18.65 -4.96
N ASP A 229 -24.88 -19.94 -4.98
CA ASP A 229 -24.60 -20.90 -3.90
C ASP A 229 -25.00 -20.45 -2.47
N GLN A 230 -26.22 -19.94 -2.30
CA GLN A 230 -26.82 -19.53 -1.00
C GLN A 230 -26.37 -18.16 -0.47
N PHE A 231 -25.65 -17.36 -1.24
CA PHE A 231 -25.27 -16.00 -0.83
C PHE A 231 -26.29 -14.97 -1.33
N VAL A 232 -26.77 -14.14 -0.41
CA VAL A 232 -27.68 -13.04 -0.72
C VAL A 232 -26.87 -11.81 -1.09
N CYS A 233 -27.12 -11.21 -2.26
CA CYS A 233 -26.50 -9.96 -2.67
C CYS A 233 -27.02 -8.81 -1.81
N LYS A 234 -26.47 -8.62 -0.62
CA LYS A 234 -27.00 -7.66 0.34
C LYS A 234 -26.74 -6.20 -0.05
N ARG A 235 -25.59 -5.88 -0.69
CA ARG A 235 -25.21 -4.48 -1.05
C ARG A 235 -24.35 -4.41 -2.30
N PRO A 236 -24.96 -4.18 -3.46
CA PRO A 236 -24.19 -3.88 -4.66
C PRO A 236 -23.69 -2.42 -4.64
N TYR A 237 -22.48 -2.24 -5.13
CA TYR A 237 -21.84 -0.96 -5.31
C TYR A 237 -21.55 -0.72 -6.79
N GLU A 238 -21.62 0.52 -7.23
CA GLU A 238 -21.14 0.94 -8.53
C GLU A 238 -19.78 1.61 -8.36
N LEU A 239 -18.77 1.11 -9.06
CA LEU A 239 -17.48 1.74 -9.20
C LEU A 239 -17.42 2.48 -10.53
N ARG A 240 -17.02 3.74 -10.51
CA ARG A 240 -16.94 4.63 -11.67
C ARG A 240 -15.48 4.93 -11.94
N PHE A 241 -14.98 4.44 -13.07
CA PHE A 241 -13.64 4.73 -13.56
C PHE A 241 -13.69 5.93 -14.50
N ARG A 242 -12.97 7.00 -14.15
CA ARG A 242 -12.82 8.16 -15.03
C ARG A 242 -11.53 8.02 -15.82
N TRP A 243 -11.65 8.10 -17.15
CA TRP A 243 -10.50 7.87 -18.03
C TRP A 243 -9.74 9.16 -18.37
N TRP A 244 -10.42 10.31 -18.37
CA TRP A 244 -9.86 11.64 -18.62
C TRP A 244 -10.73 12.74 -18.00
#